data_edd4c5791d9b3030a4312834abb8afa6
#
_entry.id   edd4c5791d9b3030a4312834abb8afa6
#
_cell.length_a   1.000
_cell.length_b   1.000
_cell.length_c   1.000
_cell.angle_alpha   90.00
_cell.angle_beta   90.00
_cell.angle_gamma   90.00
#
_symmetry.space_group_name_H-M   'P 1'
#
loop_
_entity.id
_entity.type
_entity.pdbx_description
1 polymer ?
#
loop_
_entity_poly.entity_id
_entity_poly.type
_entity_poly.pdbx_seq_one_letter_code
_entity_poly.pdbx_strand_id
1 'polypeptide(L)'
;MSSVDSAPVIHVLHENPDWFGPFQAAFEAAGVPYREWLLVDGVLDLDEAPPAGIYWSRISASAHTRGHGLSKDYTRSVLNWLDAYGARTVNGRRTIELEMSKVDQLTRLRAQGFDVPLTRVVVGTHLLVAAAEGFPTPFITKHNQGGKGLGVQKFDSAAELAAAIAAGDYEEPEDGISLLQEFVVAARPEVTRVEIIGDEFIYAITADTARGGFQLCPADACAIDPTTGALLLPPGATIQPEVGQHIFALREGFDHPIIDRYRAFLRAEGIEVAGIEFIETADGRVVTYDVNTNTNYNAQIEASAPRSGPGAIADYLAALLADAYPSAR
;
A
#
# COMPACT_ATOMS: atom_id res chain seq x y z
N MET A 1 2.13 36.79 -15.00
CA MET A 1 0.78 36.47 -15.54
C MET A 1 -0.12 36.18 -14.35
N SER A 2 -1.27 36.82 -14.28
CA SER A 2 -2.18 36.80 -13.13
C SER A 2 -2.54 35.37 -12.74
N SER A 3 -2.33 34.98 -11.47
CA SER A 3 -2.87 33.75 -10.90
C SER A 3 -4.37 33.78 -11.08
N VAL A 4 -4.91 32.96 -11.97
CA VAL A 4 -6.34 32.70 -12.00
C VAL A 4 -6.64 32.02 -10.66
N ASP A 5 -7.35 32.76 -9.78
CA ASP A 5 -7.87 32.24 -8.51
C ASP A 5 -8.84 31.09 -8.84
N SER A 6 -8.29 29.91 -9.09
CA SER A 6 -9.11 28.71 -9.27
C SER A 6 -9.64 28.32 -7.89
N ALA A 7 -10.94 28.01 -7.81
CA ALA A 7 -11.54 27.50 -6.58
C ALA A 7 -10.72 26.34 -6.03
N PRO A 8 -10.58 26.23 -4.68
CA PRO A 8 -9.81 25.16 -4.07
C PRO A 8 -10.43 23.78 -4.37
N VAL A 9 -9.58 22.80 -4.64
CA VAL A 9 -9.98 21.45 -5.03
C VAL A 9 -9.15 20.39 -4.27
N ILE A 10 -9.55 19.15 -4.37
CA ILE A 10 -8.70 18.01 -3.97
C ILE A 10 -7.72 17.72 -5.11
N HIS A 11 -6.42 17.87 -4.85
CA HIS A 11 -5.37 17.45 -5.76
C HIS A 11 -4.96 16.01 -5.44
N VAL A 12 -5.23 15.07 -6.33
CA VAL A 12 -4.89 13.66 -6.14
C VAL A 12 -3.55 13.35 -6.80
N LEU A 13 -2.53 13.14 -5.97
CA LEU A 13 -1.16 12.87 -6.41
C LEU A 13 -0.96 11.37 -6.60
N HIS A 14 -0.79 10.88 -7.82
CA HIS A 14 -0.61 9.46 -8.11
C HIS A 14 0.16 9.23 -9.42
N GLU A 15 0.47 7.96 -9.72
CA GLU A 15 1.20 7.58 -10.93
C GLU A 15 0.45 6.54 -11.79
N ASN A 16 -0.71 6.08 -11.32
CA ASN A 16 -1.46 5.03 -12.02
C ASN A 16 -2.94 5.39 -12.17
N PRO A 17 -3.34 5.88 -13.35
CA PRO A 17 -4.73 6.24 -13.64
C PRO A 17 -5.68 5.04 -13.64
N ASP A 18 -5.21 3.81 -13.93
CA ASP A 18 -6.05 2.61 -13.95
C ASP A 18 -6.67 2.29 -12.58
N TRP A 19 -6.07 2.78 -11.50
CA TRP A 19 -6.57 2.58 -10.13
C TRP A 19 -7.43 3.73 -9.64
N PHE A 20 -7.65 4.76 -10.45
CA PHE A 20 -8.34 5.96 -10.01
C PHE A 20 -9.87 5.88 -10.12
N GLY A 21 -10.40 5.07 -11.03
CA GLY A 21 -11.85 5.00 -11.34
C GLY A 21 -12.78 4.92 -10.13
N PRO A 22 -12.58 4.06 -9.13
CA PRO A 22 -13.43 4.00 -7.94
C PRO A 22 -13.47 5.31 -7.13
N PHE A 23 -12.35 6.01 -7.06
CA PHE A 23 -12.26 7.31 -6.36
C PHE A 23 -12.89 8.43 -7.17
N GLN A 24 -12.70 8.44 -8.47
CA GLN A 24 -13.39 9.34 -9.38
C GLN A 24 -14.90 9.25 -9.18
N ALA A 25 -15.45 8.05 -9.25
CA ALA A 25 -16.88 7.82 -9.04
C ALA A 25 -17.36 8.30 -7.66
N ALA A 26 -16.55 8.11 -6.60
CA ALA A 26 -16.86 8.56 -5.25
C ALA A 26 -16.86 10.10 -5.15
N PHE A 27 -15.86 10.78 -5.71
CA PHE A 27 -15.81 12.26 -5.74
C PHE A 27 -16.97 12.86 -6.52
N GLU A 28 -17.31 12.28 -7.67
CA GLU A 28 -18.44 12.73 -8.50
C GLU A 28 -19.77 12.53 -7.75
N ALA A 29 -19.97 11.38 -7.11
CA ALA A 29 -21.16 11.10 -6.32
C ALA A 29 -21.32 12.03 -5.12
N ALA A 30 -20.22 12.40 -4.47
CA ALA A 30 -20.19 13.33 -3.34
C ALA A 30 -20.18 14.81 -3.76
N GLY A 31 -20.08 15.12 -5.06
CA GLY A 31 -19.98 16.49 -5.57
C GLY A 31 -18.71 17.21 -5.13
N VAL A 32 -17.63 16.47 -4.85
CA VAL A 32 -16.35 17.01 -4.38
C VAL A 32 -15.49 17.43 -5.56
N PRO A 33 -15.05 18.71 -5.66
CA PRO A 33 -14.18 19.13 -6.75
C PRO A 33 -12.79 18.51 -6.58
N TYR A 34 -12.28 17.86 -7.62
CA TYR A 34 -10.97 17.24 -7.61
C TYR A 34 -10.20 17.49 -8.91
N ARG A 35 -8.90 17.26 -8.86
CA ARG A 35 -7.99 17.27 -10.00
C ARG A 35 -6.93 16.19 -9.81
N GLU A 36 -6.78 15.32 -10.80
CA GLU A 36 -5.66 14.37 -10.86
C GLU A 36 -4.37 15.13 -11.21
N TRP A 37 -3.31 14.75 -10.51
CA TRP A 37 -1.95 15.16 -10.79
C TRP A 37 -1.06 13.93 -10.94
N LEU A 38 -0.80 13.55 -12.20
CA LEU A 38 0.02 12.39 -12.51
C LEU A 38 1.50 12.74 -12.30
N LEU A 39 2.13 12.04 -11.37
CA LEU A 39 3.54 12.22 -11.02
C LEU A 39 4.42 11.18 -11.72
N VAL A 40 4.27 11.04 -13.04
CA VAL A 40 5.09 10.18 -13.89
C VAL A 40 6.30 10.95 -14.43
N ASP A 41 6.03 12.15 -14.92
CA ASP A 41 6.98 13.15 -15.37
C ASP A 41 6.43 14.56 -15.11
N GLY A 42 7.22 15.59 -15.34
CA GLY A 42 6.76 16.97 -15.23
C GLY A 42 7.84 17.95 -14.80
N VAL A 43 7.41 19.20 -14.63
CA VAL A 43 8.23 20.32 -14.16
C VAL A 43 7.61 20.88 -12.88
N LEU A 44 8.43 21.11 -11.88
CA LEU A 44 8.06 21.76 -10.63
C LEU A 44 8.82 23.09 -10.54
N ASP A 45 8.08 24.20 -10.56
CA ASP A 45 8.65 25.51 -10.32
C ASP A 45 8.62 25.81 -8.81
N LEU A 46 9.79 25.92 -8.19
CA LEU A 46 9.92 26.11 -6.75
C LEU A 46 9.59 27.55 -6.32
N ASP A 47 9.57 28.50 -7.24
CA ASP A 47 9.27 29.91 -6.98
C ASP A 47 7.76 30.20 -7.07
N GLU A 48 6.97 29.29 -7.66
CA GLU A 48 5.52 29.38 -7.70
C GLU A 48 4.88 28.75 -6.45
N ALA A 49 3.85 29.41 -5.92
CA ALA A 49 3.07 28.81 -4.82
C ALA A 49 2.14 27.70 -5.34
N PRO A 50 1.91 26.66 -4.55
CA PRO A 50 0.98 25.59 -4.94
C PRO A 50 -0.44 26.11 -5.10
N PRO A 51 -1.22 25.59 -6.07
CA PRO A 51 -2.64 25.90 -6.21
C PRO A 51 -3.41 25.64 -4.91
N ALA A 52 -4.47 26.42 -4.66
CA ALA A 52 -5.30 26.25 -3.47
C ALA A 52 -5.98 24.87 -3.46
N GLY A 53 -5.96 24.20 -2.30
CA GLY A 53 -6.62 22.90 -2.14
C GLY A 53 -5.99 22.00 -1.10
N ILE A 54 -6.48 20.77 -1.05
CA ILE A 54 -5.96 19.67 -0.24
C ILE A 54 -5.24 18.70 -1.16
N TYR A 55 -4.07 18.22 -0.77
CA TYR A 55 -3.24 17.33 -1.57
C TYR A 55 -3.24 15.92 -0.97
N TRP A 56 -3.84 14.97 -1.68
CA TRP A 56 -3.86 13.58 -1.27
C TRP A 56 -2.84 12.76 -2.06
N SER A 57 -1.80 12.28 -1.36
CA SER A 57 -0.78 11.42 -1.98
C SER A 57 -1.19 9.96 -1.89
N ARG A 58 -1.20 9.30 -3.04
CA ARG A 58 -1.42 7.87 -3.21
C ARG A 58 -0.42 7.27 -4.20
N ILE A 59 0.86 7.55 -3.96
CA ILE A 59 1.95 6.94 -4.71
C ILE A 59 2.12 5.48 -4.30
N SER A 60 2.46 4.61 -5.24
CA SER A 60 2.67 3.18 -4.98
C SER A 60 4.15 2.83 -4.93
N ALA A 61 4.54 2.03 -3.93
CA ALA A 61 5.88 1.44 -3.86
C ALA A 61 6.22 0.56 -5.09
N SER A 62 5.20 0.07 -5.80
CA SER A 62 5.37 -0.75 -7.02
C SER A 62 5.37 0.06 -8.33
N ALA A 63 5.48 1.39 -8.29
CA ALA A 63 5.46 2.25 -9.49
C ALA A 63 6.51 1.84 -10.54
N HIS A 64 7.69 1.40 -10.10
CA HIS A 64 8.76 0.91 -10.97
C HIS A 64 8.34 -0.26 -11.87
N THR A 65 7.41 -1.13 -11.43
CA THR A 65 6.92 -2.27 -12.23
C THR A 65 6.06 -1.84 -13.42
N ARG A 66 5.67 -0.58 -13.50
CA ARG A 66 4.91 0.04 -14.60
C ARG A 66 5.74 1.02 -15.41
N GLY A 67 7.08 0.99 -15.27
CA GLY A 67 7.99 1.92 -15.93
C GLY A 67 8.05 3.31 -15.28
N HIS A 68 7.42 3.51 -14.14
CA HIS A 68 7.33 4.78 -13.43
C HIS A 68 8.37 4.89 -12.29
N GLY A 69 9.59 4.40 -12.50
CA GLY A 69 10.64 4.36 -11.48
C GLY A 69 10.99 5.73 -10.86
N LEU A 70 10.86 6.81 -11.63
CA LEU A 70 11.14 8.17 -11.16
C LEU A 70 10.00 8.77 -10.33
N SER A 71 8.80 8.20 -10.35
CA SER A 71 7.62 8.76 -9.69
C SER A 71 7.82 8.92 -8.18
N LYS A 72 8.56 8.03 -7.52
CA LYS A 72 8.87 8.12 -6.10
C LYS A 72 9.66 9.39 -5.75
N ASP A 73 10.69 9.71 -6.56
CA ASP A 73 11.57 10.85 -6.30
C ASP A 73 10.88 12.15 -6.72
N TYR A 74 10.09 12.12 -7.79
CA TYR A 74 9.26 13.25 -8.17
C TYR A 74 8.20 13.55 -7.11
N THR A 75 7.51 12.52 -6.59
CA THR A 75 6.54 12.70 -5.49
C THR A 75 7.20 13.25 -4.24
N ARG A 76 8.40 12.77 -3.85
CA ARG A 76 9.16 13.34 -2.73
C ARG A 76 9.44 14.83 -2.93
N SER A 77 9.83 15.21 -4.15
CA SER A 77 10.09 16.62 -4.49
C SER A 77 8.83 17.47 -4.37
N VAL A 78 7.71 17.00 -4.92
CA VAL A 78 6.41 17.69 -4.83
C VAL A 78 5.95 17.81 -3.37
N LEU A 79 6.02 16.72 -2.58
CA LEU A 79 5.61 16.75 -1.18
C LEU A 79 6.49 17.65 -0.31
N ASN A 80 7.81 17.73 -0.59
CA ASN A 80 8.71 18.67 0.08
C ASN A 80 8.37 20.14 -0.25
N TRP A 81 8.06 20.41 -1.53
CA TRP A 81 7.63 21.75 -1.96
C TRP A 81 6.30 22.12 -1.32
N LEU A 82 5.30 21.24 -1.31
CA LEU A 82 4.02 21.45 -0.64
C LEU A 82 4.19 21.74 0.85
N ASP A 83 5.05 20.96 1.54
CA ASP A 83 5.36 21.14 2.97
C ASP A 83 6.02 22.50 3.23
N ALA A 84 6.96 22.92 2.38
CA ALA A 84 7.63 24.23 2.48
C ALA A 84 6.67 25.40 2.35
N TYR A 85 5.59 25.25 1.59
CA TYR A 85 4.52 26.25 1.45
C TYR A 85 3.40 26.10 2.48
N GLY A 86 3.50 25.14 3.41
CA GLY A 86 2.47 24.88 4.42
C GLY A 86 1.16 24.34 3.85
N ALA A 87 1.19 23.73 2.65
CA ALA A 87 0.00 23.15 2.04
C ALA A 87 -0.49 21.92 2.83
N ARG A 88 -1.81 21.75 2.95
CA ARG A 88 -2.40 20.61 3.64
C ARG A 88 -2.29 19.36 2.78
N THR A 89 -1.48 18.38 3.24
CA THR A 89 -1.31 17.10 2.58
C THR A 89 -1.94 15.98 3.41
N VAL A 90 -2.61 15.02 2.76
CA VAL A 90 -3.06 13.73 3.31
C VAL A 90 -2.10 12.66 2.82
N ASN A 91 -1.61 11.82 3.70
CA ASN A 91 -0.52 10.88 3.40
C ASN A 91 0.70 11.62 2.79
N GLY A 92 1.14 12.66 3.49
CA GLY A 92 2.15 13.58 3.00
C GLY A 92 3.59 13.03 3.09
N ARG A 93 4.55 13.95 3.27
CA ARG A 93 5.98 13.70 3.20
C ARG A 93 6.49 12.58 4.12
N ARG A 94 5.98 12.46 5.35
CA ARG A 94 6.41 11.38 6.26
C ARG A 94 5.89 10.02 5.83
N THR A 95 4.71 9.98 5.24
CA THR A 95 4.03 8.76 4.81
C THR A 95 4.72 8.11 3.62
N ILE A 96 5.26 8.90 2.66
CA ILE A 96 5.94 8.33 1.48
C ILE A 96 7.16 7.50 1.87
N GLU A 97 7.91 7.89 2.90
CA GLU A 97 9.08 7.11 3.33
C GLU A 97 8.65 5.73 3.87
N LEU A 98 7.55 5.68 4.61
CA LEU A 98 6.98 4.44 5.09
C LEU A 98 6.41 3.58 3.95
N GLU A 99 5.71 4.18 2.98
CA GLU A 99 5.19 3.47 1.79
C GLU A 99 6.33 2.83 0.98
N MET A 100 7.45 3.53 0.82
CA MET A 100 8.58 3.07 0.00
C MET A 100 9.50 2.06 0.69
N SER A 101 9.35 1.83 2.01
CA SER A 101 10.29 0.99 2.77
C SER A 101 9.61 0.08 3.78
N LYS A 102 9.61 -1.22 3.49
CA LYS A 102 9.19 -2.26 4.44
C LYS A 102 10.08 -2.28 5.69
N VAL A 103 11.36 -1.93 5.55
CA VAL A 103 12.28 -1.79 6.69
C VAL A 103 11.79 -0.70 7.64
N ASP A 104 11.39 0.46 7.09
CA ASP A 104 10.86 1.56 7.89
C ASP A 104 9.53 1.18 8.56
N GLN A 105 8.62 0.56 7.81
CA GLN A 105 7.35 0.06 8.34
C GLN A 105 7.55 -0.87 9.56
N LEU A 106 8.33 -1.93 9.38
CA LEU A 106 8.55 -2.94 10.42
C LEU A 106 9.29 -2.37 11.63
N THR A 107 10.24 -1.45 11.40
CA THR A 107 10.97 -0.77 12.46
C THR A 107 10.05 0.09 13.32
N ARG A 108 9.18 0.90 12.70
CA ARG A 108 8.21 1.76 13.40
C ARG A 108 7.13 0.97 14.11
N LEU A 109 6.57 -0.06 13.46
CA LEU A 109 5.61 -0.98 14.09
C LEU A 109 6.22 -1.62 15.34
N ARG A 110 7.43 -2.17 15.24
CA ARG A 110 8.13 -2.80 16.38
C ARG A 110 8.41 -1.79 17.50
N ALA A 111 8.84 -0.58 17.17
CA ALA A 111 9.09 0.48 18.15
C ALA A 111 7.83 0.87 18.94
N GLN A 112 6.64 0.71 18.34
CA GLN A 112 5.36 0.94 19.00
C GLN A 112 4.73 -0.34 19.59
N GLY A 113 5.53 -1.41 19.72
CA GLY A 113 5.14 -2.64 20.43
C GLY A 113 4.23 -3.60 19.66
N PHE A 114 4.15 -3.46 18.33
CA PHE A 114 3.48 -4.47 17.51
C PHE A 114 4.35 -5.72 17.37
N ASP A 115 3.68 -6.86 17.35
CA ASP A 115 4.31 -8.10 16.90
C ASP A 115 4.46 -8.02 15.37
N VAL A 116 5.68 -8.15 14.90
CA VAL A 116 6.05 -8.12 13.48
C VAL A 116 6.93 -9.32 13.18
N PRO A 117 6.97 -9.81 11.95
CA PRO A 117 7.79 -10.96 11.61
C PRO A 117 9.27 -10.73 11.96
N LEU A 118 9.95 -11.79 12.43
CA LEU A 118 11.41 -11.72 12.58
C LEU A 118 12.02 -11.41 11.21
N THR A 119 12.87 -10.38 11.15
CA THR A 119 13.39 -9.88 9.88
C THR A 119 14.87 -9.53 10.00
N ARG A 120 15.65 -9.96 9.00
CA ARG A 120 17.00 -9.45 8.70
C ARG A 120 16.96 -8.62 7.43
N VAL A 121 17.58 -7.45 7.46
CA VAL A 121 17.74 -6.59 6.28
C VAL A 121 19.07 -6.93 5.63
N VAL A 122 19.05 -7.20 4.34
CA VAL A 122 20.24 -7.56 3.57
C VAL A 122 20.39 -6.60 2.40
N VAL A 123 21.49 -5.87 2.37
CA VAL A 123 21.84 -4.96 1.27
C VAL A 123 22.86 -5.65 0.38
N GLY A 124 22.45 -5.95 -0.84
CA GLY A 124 23.24 -6.69 -1.83
C GLY A 124 23.00 -8.21 -1.75
N THR A 125 22.50 -8.77 -2.84
CA THR A 125 22.09 -10.19 -2.98
C THR A 125 23.19 -11.17 -2.68
N HIS A 126 24.47 -10.80 -2.93
CA HIS A 126 25.64 -11.64 -2.63
C HIS A 126 25.80 -12.01 -1.14
N LEU A 127 25.15 -11.26 -0.23
CA LEU A 127 25.17 -11.53 1.21
C LEU A 127 23.97 -12.35 1.69
N LEU A 128 22.98 -12.57 0.83
CA LEU A 128 21.67 -13.10 1.24
C LEU A 128 21.75 -14.54 1.73
N VAL A 129 22.53 -15.39 1.06
CA VAL A 129 22.73 -16.79 1.46
C VAL A 129 23.40 -16.89 2.84
N ALA A 130 24.48 -16.14 3.06
CA ALA A 130 25.15 -16.10 4.36
C ALA A 130 24.23 -15.54 5.46
N ALA A 131 23.39 -14.56 5.14
CA ALA A 131 22.40 -14.04 6.07
C ALA A 131 21.29 -15.06 6.40
N ALA A 132 21.00 -15.99 5.50
CA ALA A 132 20.01 -17.05 5.71
C ALA A 132 20.56 -18.20 6.58
N GLU A 133 21.87 -18.34 6.71
CA GLU A 133 22.46 -19.35 7.60
C GLU A 133 22.05 -19.10 9.06
N GLY A 134 21.48 -20.14 9.68
CA GLY A 134 20.96 -20.06 11.05
C GLY A 134 19.71 -19.20 11.23
N PHE A 135 19.09 -18.74 10.14
CA PHE A 135 17.78 -18.11 10.22
C PHE A 135 16.67 -19.18 10.35
N PRO A 136 15.58 -18.92 11.10
CA PRO A 136 14.47 -19.86 11.20
C PRO A 136 13.90 -20.26 9.84
N THR A 137 13.59 -21.54 9.67
CA THR A 137 13.02 -22.11 8.44
C THR A 137 11.62 -22.68 8.69
N PRO A 138 10.70 -22.62 7.73
CA PRO A 138 10.85 -21.91 6.44
C PRO A 138 10.89 -20.38 6.61
N PHE A 139 11.44 -19.69 5.62
CA PHE A 139 11.48 -18.23 5.57
C PHE A 139 11.05 -17.72 4.20
N ILE A 140 10.80 -16.42 4.12
CA ILE A 140 10.57 -15.73 2.85
C ILE A 140 11.67 -14.69 2.61
N THR A 141 11.95 -14.44 1.33
CA THR A 141 12.57 -13.18 0.91
C THR A 141 11.48 -12.23 0.42
N LYS A 142 11.67 -10.94 0.63
CA LYS A 142 10.74 -9.88 0.24
C LYS A 142 11.54 -8.65 -0.16
N HIS A 143 11.11 -7.95 -1.21
CA HIS A 143 11.70 -6.67 -1.56
C HIS A 143 11.36 -5.61 -0.50
N ASN A 144 12.31 -4.72 -0.18
CA ASN A 144 12.05 -3.59 0.69
C ASN A 144 11.08 -2.61 0.03
N GLN A 145 11.33 -2.26 -1.23
CA GLN A 145 10.42 -1.46 -2.04
C GLN A 145 9.63 -2.38 -2.96
N GLY A 146 8.33 -2.54 -2.72
CA GLY A 146 7.48 -3.40 -3.53
C GLY A 146 6.06 -3.45 -3.01
N GLY A 147 5.17 -3.99 -3.83
CA GLY A 147 3.76 -4.18 -3.49
C GLY A 147 3.20 -5.40 -4.21
N LYS A 148 1.93 -5.74 -3.95
CA LYS A 148 1.18 -6.83 -4.58
C LYS A 148 1.76 -8.24 -4.35
N GLY A 149 2.66 -8.44 -3.38
CA GLY A 149 3.36 -9.70 -3.16
C GLY A 149 4.42 -10.04 -4.21
N LEU A 150 4.75 -9.12 -5.13
CA LEU A 150 5.83 -9.30 -6.09
C LEU A 150 7.17 -9.41 -5.37
N GLY A 151 8.05 -10.30 -5.84
CA GLY A 151 9.37 -10.57 -5.25
C GLY A 151 9.31 -11.29 -3.90
N VAL A 152 8.12 -11.78 -3.47
CA VAL A 152 8.02 -12.64 -2.28
C VAL A 152 8.24 -14.09 -2.68
N GLN A 153 9.31 -14.70 -2.19
CA GLN A 153 9.67 -16.10 -2.43
C GLN A 153 9.87 -16.83 -1.12
N LYS A 154 9.32 -18.03 -1.01
CA LYS A 154 9.46 -18.89 0.18
C LYS A 154 10.56 -19.93 -0.05
N PHE A 155 11.36 -20.17 0.98
CA PHE A 155 12.45 -21.13 0.98
C PHE A 155 12.41 -21.99 2.24
N ASP A 156 12.63 -23.29 2.08
CA ASP A 156 12.72 -24.23 3.19
C ASP A 156 14.14 -24.35 3.75
N SER A 157 15.15 -23.77 3.06
CA SER A 157 16.53 -23.75 3.52
C SER A 157 17.39 -22.67 2.83
N ALA A 158 18.52 -22.31 3.45
CA ALA A 158 19.53 -21.44 2.82
C ALA A 158 20.12 -22.07 1.54
N ALA A 159 20.19 -23.41 1.46
CA ALA A 159 20.67 -24.11 0.27
C ALA A 159 19.71 -23.97 -0.91
N GLU A 160 18.40 -24.00 -0.66
CA GLU A 160 17.38 -23.74 -1.69
C GLU A 160 17.47 -22.31 -2.23
N LEU A 161 17.61 -21.32 -1.34
CA LEU A 161 17.84 -19.94 -1.71
C LEU A 161 19.12 -19.79 -2.58
N ALA A 162 20.22 -20.45 -2.18
CA ALA A 162 21.46 -20.43 -2.94
C ALA A 162 21.28 -21.03 -4.35
N ALA A 163 20.52 -22.11 -4.46
CA ALA A 163 20.20 -22.74 -5.74
C ALA A 163 19.37 -21.81 -6.64
N ALA A 164 18.35 -21.14 -6.09
CA ALA A 164 17.51 -20.17 -6.82
C ALA A 164 18.35 -18.99 -7.34
N ILE A 165 19.23 -18.41 -6.52
CA ILE A 165 20.14 -17.33 -6.93
C ILE A 165 21.08 -17.81 -8.05
N ALA A 166 21.67 -19.01 -7.91
CA ALA A 166 22.59 -19.56 -8.91
C ALA A 166 21.88 -19.88 -10.24
N ALA A 167 20.61 -20.24 -10.21
CA ALA A 167 19.79 -20.51 -11.39
C ALA A 167 19.27 -19.20 -12.08
N GLY A 168 19.36 -18.06 -11.40
CA GLY A 168 18.78 -16.80 -11.88
C GLY A 168 17.27 -16.69 -11.64
N ASP A 169 16.72 -17.52 -10.76
CA ASP A 169 15.29 -17.55 -10.41
C ASP A 169 14.96 -16.59 -9.23
N TYR A 170 15.97 -15.93 -8.67
CA TYR A 170 15.81 -14.93 -7.64
C TYR A 170 15.61 -13.54 -8.26
N GLU A 171 14.50 -12.90 -7.94
CA GLU A 171 14.21 -11.53 -8.41
C GLU A 171 14.96 -10.50 -7.55
N GLU A 172 15.83 -9.72 -8.18
CA GLU A 172 16.59 -8.65 -7.51
C GLU A 172 15.66 -7.48 -7.14
N PRO A 173 15.73 -6.98 -5.87
CA PRO A 173 14.97 -5.80 -5.48
C PRO A 173 15.46 -4.53 -6.18
N GLU A 174 14.53 -3.65 -6.56
CA GLU A 174 14.81 -2.38 -7.26
C GLU A 174 15.81 -1.49 -6.51
N ASP A 175 15.72 -1.46 -5.18
CA ASP A 175 16.59 -0.67 -4.31
C ASP A 175 17.81 -1.43 -3.76
N GLY A 176 18.01 -2.68 -4.20
CA GLY A 176 19.10 -3.54 -3.75
C GLY A 176 18.96 -4.03 -2.29
N ILE A 177 17.76 -3.87 -1.69
CA ILE A 177 17.50 -4.24 -0.29
C ILE A 177 16.48 -5.36 -0.22
N SER A 178 16.92 -6.54 0.28
CA SER A 178 16.08 -7.69 0.55
C SER A 178 15.79 -7.81 2.04
N LEU A 179 14.56 -8.19 2.38
CA LEU A 179 14.19 -8.64 3.71
C LEU A 179 14.20 -10.18 3.71
N LEU A 180 15.02 -10.76 4.57
CA LEU A 180 14.92 -12.16 4.96
C LEU A 180 13.99 -12.21 6.17
N GLN A 181 12.83 -12.84 6.02
CA GLN A 181 11.74 -12.75 6.99
C GLN A 181 11.21 -14.13 7.37
N GLU A 182 10.88 -14.36 8.66
CA GLU A 182 10.23 -15.62 9.06
C GLU A 182 8.93 -15.83 8.26
N PHE A 183 8.68 -17.08 7.89
CA PHE A 183 7.39 -17.45 7.33
C PHE A 183 6.39 -17.65 8.46
N VAL A 184 5.56 -16.65 8.71
CA VAL A 184 4.52 -16.71 9.74
C VAL A 184 3.40 -17.63 9.29
N VAL A 185 3.17 -18.70 10.05
CA VAL A 185 2.12 -19.68 9.76
C VAL A 185 0.79 -19.17 10.33
N ALA A 186 -0.16 -18.87 9.44
CA ALA A 186 -1.49 -18.47 9.83
C ALA A 186 -2.28 -19.64 10.45
N ALA A 187 -3.13 -19.34 11.44
CA ALA A 187 -4.05 -20.32 12.04
C ALA A 187 -5.08 -20.85 11.02
N ARG A 188 -5.49 -20.01 10.10
CA ARG A 188 -6.28 -20.31 8.90
C ARG A 188 -5.53 -19.77 7.69
N PRO A 189 -5.68 -20.36 6.50
CA PRO A 189 -4.96 -19.92 5.31
C PRO A 189 -5.51 -18.57 4.79
N GLU A 190 -5.48 -17.55 5.62
CA GLU A 190 -5.98 -16.21 5.34
C GLU A 190 -5.15 -15.16 6.06
N VAL A 191 -5.13 -13.98 5.51
CA VAL A 191 -4.65 -12.77 6.16
C VAL A 191 -5.80 -11.79 6.32
N THR A 192 -5.71 -10.89 7.30
CA THR A 192 -6.71 -9.85 7.51
C THR A 192 -6.12 -8.50 7.19
N ARG A 193 -6.90 -7.67 6.50
CA ARG A 193 -6.60 -6.28 6.22
C ARG A 193 -7.68 -5.38 6.82
N VAL A 194 -7.25 -4.37 7.56
CA VAL A 194 -8.09 -3.37 8.24
C VAL A 194 -7.96 -2.05 7.50
N GLU A 195 -9.08 -1.48 7.06
CA GLU A 195 -9.13 -0.17 6.41
C GLU A 195 -9.46 0.93 7.42
N ILE A 196 -8.59 1.94 7.50
CA ILE A 196 -8.73 3.10 8.39
C ILE A 196 -8.57 4.38 7.58
N ILE A 197 -9.53 5.30 7.72
CA ILE A 197 -9.58 6.58 7.01
C ILE A 197 -9.91 7.68 8.01
N GLY A 198 -9.07 8.69 8.12
CA GLY A 198 -9.28 9.82 9.00
C GLY A 198 -9.50 9.46 10.46
N ASP A 199 -8.82 8.43 10.97
CA ASP A 199 -9.01 7.86 12.31
C ASP A 199 -10.27 7.00 12.50
N GLU A 200 -11.07 6.76 11.47
CA GLU A 200 -12.23 5.86 11.51
C GLU A 200 -11.87 4.47 10.96
N PHE A 201 -12.27 3.43 11.68
CA PHE A 201 -12.29 2.07 11.17
C PHE A 201 -13.48 1.93 10.19
N ILE A 202 -13.20 1.53 8.96
CA ILE A 202 -14.22 1.43 7.91
C ILE A 202 -14.75 0.00 7.84
N TYR A 203 -13.86 -0.96 7.60
CA TYR A 203 -14.13 -2.39 7.62
C TYR A 203 -12.83 -3.20 7.66
N ALA A 204 -12.97 -4.50 7.85
CA ALA A 204 -11.89 -5.45 7.65
C ALA A 204 -12.27 -6.45 6.55
N ILE A 205 -11.26 -6.92 5.82
CA ILE A 205 -11.39 -8.01 4.83
C ILE A 205 -10.44 -9.15 5.17
N THR A 206 -10.79 -10.35 4.76
CA THR A 206 -9.87 -11.48 4.69
C THR A 206 -9.46 -11.72 3.26
N ALA A 207 -8.22 -12.18 3.07
CA ALA A 207 -7.71 -12.68 1.80
C ALA A 207 -7.24 -14.12 1.96
N ASP A 208 -7.79 -15.03 1.14
CA ASP A 208 -7.46 -16.45 1.14
C ASP A 208 -6.07 -16.68 0.52
N THR A 209 -5.09 -17.03 1.37
CA THR A 209 -3.71 -17.28 0.94
C THR A 209 -3.51 -18.65 0.30
N ALA A 210 -4.42 -19.62 0.52
CA ALA A 210 -4.36 -20.90 -0.18
C ALA A 210 -4.64 -20.76 -1.67
N ARG A 211 -5.47 -19.77 -2.05
CA ARG A 211 -5.84 -19.48 -3.44
C ARG A 211 -5.00 -18.38 -4.05
N GLY A 212 -4.76 -17.30 -3.30
CA GLY A 212 -4.05 -16.09 -3.76
C GLY A 212 -2.52 -16.14 -3.62
N GLY A 213 -1.99 -17.10 -2.87
CA GLY A 213 -0.56 -17.13 -2.55
C GLY A 213 -0.12 -15.84 -1.85
N PHE A 214 0.95 -15.21 -2.35
CA PHE A 214 1.46 -13.93 -1.83
C PHE A 214 0.93 -12.70 -2.61
N GLN A 215 0.22 -12.92 -3.73
CA GLN A 215 -0.28 -11.83 -4.57
C GLN A 215 -1.70 -11.44 -4.17
N LEU A 216 -1.83 -10.61 -3.14
CA LEU A 216 -3.09 -10.24 -2.50
C LEU A 216 -3.42 -8.75 -2.77
N CYS A 217 -3.53 -8.36 -4.04
CA CYS A 217 -3.99 -7.01 -4.41
C CYS A 217 -5.50 -6.99 -4.59
N PRO A 218 -6.27 -6.16 -3.86
CA PRO A 218 -7.74 -6.15 -3.95
C PRO A 218 -8.29 -5.48 -5.21
N ALA A 219 -7.53 -4.67 -5.93
CA ALA A 219 -8.01 -4.00 -7.14
C ALA A 219 -8.17 -4.97 -8.31
N ASP A 220 -9.29 -4.91 -9.02
CA ASP A 220 -9.56 -5.75 -10.20
C ASP A 220 -8.47 -5.57 -11.28
N ALA A 221 -7.95 -4.35 -11.45
CA ALA A 221 -6.86 -4.05 -12.35
C ALA A 221 -5.51 -4.70 -11.97
N CYS A 222 -5.34 -5.18 -10.73
CA CYS A 222 -4.12 -5.89 -10.32
C CYS A 222 -4.05 -7.32 -10.86
N ALA A 223 -5.18 -7.89 -11.26
CA ALA A 223 -5.26 -9.25 -11.78
C ALA A 223 -4.87 -9.34 -13.27
N ILE A 224 -4.61 -8.23 -13.94
CA ILE A 224 -4.34 -8.18 -15.38
C ILE A 224 -2.93 -7.64 -15.62
N ASP A 225 -2.14 -8.36 -16.41
CA ASP A 225 -0.85 -7.87 -16.91
C ASP A 225 -1.11 -6.68 -17.86
N PRO A 226 -0.63 -5.48 -17.55
CA PRO A 226 -0.89 -4.29 -18.36
C PRO A 226 -0.25 -4.35 -19.76
N THR A 227 0.73 -5.22 -19.96
CA THR A 227 1.45 -5.36 -21.23
C THR A 227 0.79 -6.38 -22.16
N THR A 228 0.26 -7.47 -21.58
CA THR A 228 -0.28 -8.59 -22.35
C THR A 228 -1.80 -8.73 -22.26
N GLY A 229 -2.45 -8.04 -21.31
CA GLY A 229 -3.87 -8.20 -21.02
C GLY A 229 -4.21 -9.57 -20.41
N ALA A 230 -3.21 -10.37 -20.05
CA ALA A 230 -3.40 -11.69 -19.47
C ALA A 230 -3.63 -11.60 -17.95
N LEU A 231 -4.43 -12.52 -17.41
CA LEU A 231 -4.54 -12.68 -15.96
C LEU A 231 -3.17 -13.06 -15.37
N LEU A 232 -2.71 -12.29 -14.41
CA LEU A 232 -1.52 -12.60 -13.63
C LEU A 232 -1.87 -13.73 -12.65
N LEU A 233 -1.43 -14.93 -12.98
CA LEU A 233 -1.60 -16.10 -12.11
C LEU A 233 -0.32 -16.39 -11.34
N PRO A 234 -0.40 -16.83 -10.08
CA PRO A 234 0.75 -17.37 -9.35
C PRO A 234 1.39 -18.51 -10.13
N PRO A 235 2.72 -18.70 -10.05
CA PRO A 235 3.40 -19.81 -10.68
C PRO A 235 2.76 -21.16 -10.29
N GLY A 236 2.30 -21.93 -11.31
CA GLY A 236 1.66 -23.23 -11.12
C GLY A 236 0.13 -23.23 -10.98
N ALA A 237 -0.51 -22.07 -10.98
CA ALA A 237 -1.98 -21.99 -10.99
C ALA A 237 -2.53 -22.20 -12.39
N THR A 238 -3.50 -23.10 -12.55
CA THR A 238 -4.29 -23.26 -13.79
C THR A 238 -5.45 -22.30 -13.80
N ILE A 239 -5.71 -21.66 -14.94
CA ILE A 239 -6.82 -20.72 -15.14
C ILE A 239 -8.15 -21.43 -14.83
N GLN A 240 -8.79 -21.01 -13.75
CA GLN A 240 -10.23 -21.16 -13.59
C GLN A 240 -10.81 -19.74 -13.59
N PRO A 241 -11.76 -19.40 -14.47
CA PRO A 241 -12.33 -18.05 -14.59
C PRO A 241 -12.98 -17.52 -13.29
N GLU A 242 -13.22 -18.41 -12.33
CA GLU A 242 -13.85 -18.10 -11.04
C GLU A 242 -12.85 -17.77 -9.90
N VAL A 243 -11.55 -17.97 -10.10
CA VAL A 243 -10.54 -17.89 -9.03
C VAL A 243 -10.25 -16.44 -8.59
N GLY A 244 -10.35 -15.45 -9.47
CA GLY A 244 -10.11 -14.05 -9.13
C GLY A 244 -11.21 -13.40 -8.27
N GLN A 245 -12.42 -13.93 -8.31
CA GLN A 245 -13.59 -13.29 -7.68
C GLN A 245 -13.81 -13.66 -6.20
N HIS A 246 -13.16 -14.68 -5.66
CA HIS A 246 -13.44 -15.20 -4.32
C HIS A 246 -12.23 -15.25 -3.37
N ILE A 247 -11.15 -14.54 -3.66
CA ILE A 247 -9.99 -14.47 -2.75
C ILE A 247 -10.29 -13.57 -1.55
N PHE A 248 -11.04 -12.48 -1.76
CA PHE A 248 -11.38 -11.52 -0.73
C PHE A 248 -12.79 -11.72 -0.21
N ALA A 249 -12.95 -11.58 1.11
CA ALA A 249 -14.25 -11.58 1.78
C ALA A 249 -14.32 -10.49 2.84
N LEU A 250 -15.49 -9.87 3.01
CA LEU A 250 -15.73 -8.96 4.13
C LEU A 250 -15.64 -9.75 5.44
N ARG A 251 -14.86 -9.27 6.40
CA ARG A 251 -14.77 -9.82 7.75
C ARG A 251 -15.83 -9.17 8.61
N GLU A 252 -17.07 -9.65 8.48
CA GLU A 252 -18.24 -9.11 9.18
C GLU A 252 -18.07 -9.14 10.70
N GLY A 253 -18.53 -8.07 11.37
CA GLY A 253 -18.50 -7.97 12.83
C GLY A 253 -17.10 -7.95 13.44
N PHE A 254 -16.07 -7.61 12.65
CA PHE A 254 -14.71 -7.52 13.17
C PHE A 254 -14.60 -6.40 14.21
N ASP A 255 -14.42 -6.81 15.48
CA ASP A 255 -14.20 -5.95 16.62
C ASP A 255 -13.02 -6.51 17.41
N HIS A 256 -11.85 -5.91 17.23
CA HIS A 256 -10.60 -6.38 17.82
C HIS A 256 -9.80 -5.20 18.39
N PRO A 257 -9.17 -5.32 19.58
CA PRO A 257 -8.37 -4.26 20.21
C PRO A 257 -7.23 -3.74 19.34
N ILE A 258 -6.82 -4.49 18.32
CA ILE A 258 -5.79 -4.07 17.36
C ILE A 258 -6.20 -2.81 16.59
N ILE A 259 -7.50 -2.59 16.36
CA ILE A 259 -8.02 -1.42 15.64
C ILE A 259 -7.58 -0.14 16.33
N ASP A 260 -7.77 -0.03 17.65
CA ASP A 260 -7.38 1.16 18.41
C ASP A 260 -5.85 1.35 18.42
N ARG A 261 -5.09 0.26 18.47
CA ARG A 261 -3.63 0.31 18.35
C ARG A 261 -3.19 0.80 16.96
N TYR A 262 -3.86 0.34 15.89
CA TYR A 262 -3.60 0.83 14.54
C TYR A 262 -3.94 2.31 14.37
N ARG A 263 -5.08 2.74 14.90
CA ARG A 263 -5.44 4.18 14.93
C ARG A 263 -4.38 5.01 15.64
N ALA A 264 -3.89 4.56 16.79
CA ALA A 264 -2.82 5.24 17.54
C ALA A 264 -1.50 5.29 16.73
N PHE A 265 -1.12 4.19 16.07
CA PHE A 265 0.04 4.13 15.19
C PHE A 265 -0.08 5.11 14.03
N LEU A 266 -1.19 5.10 13.31
CA LEU A 266 -1.42 5.96 12.16
C LEU A 266 -1.38 7.44 12.55
N ARG A 267 -1.99 7.82 13.69
CA ARG A 267 -1.87 9.19 14.22
C ARG A 267 -0.43 9.58 14.54
N ALA A 268 0.34 8.71 15.19
CA ALA A 268 1.73 8.97 15.54
C ALA A 268 2.61 9.15 14.30
N GLU A 269 2.31 8.41 13.22
CA GLU A 269 3.06 8.47 11.96
C GLU A 269 2.53 9.54 10.99
N GLY A 270 1.39 10.17 11.28
CA GLY A 270 0.76 11.17 10.42
C GLY A 270 0.15 10.55 9.15
N ILE A 271 -0.34 9.32 9.25
CA ILE A 271 -1.00 8.58 8.17
C ILE A 271 -2.51 8.69 8.38
N GLU A 272 -3.23 9.09 7.34
CA GLU A 272 -4.66 9.37 7.43
C GLU A 272 -5.51 8.40 6.59
N VAL A 273 -4.91 7.74 5.61
CA VAL A 273 -5.57 6.71 4.80
C VAL A 273 -4.64 5.51 4.72
N ALA A 274 -5.05 4.37 5.26
CA ALA A 274 -4.25 3.16 5.21
C ALA A 274 -5.07 1.88 5.30
N GLY A 275 -4.56 0.83 4.64
CA GLY A 275 -4.93 -0.56 4.86
C GLY A 275 -3.79 -1.28 5.57
N ILE A 276 -4.03 -1.84 6.75
CA ILE A 276 -3.02 -2.53 7.55
C ILE A 276 -3.29 -4.03 7.55
N GLU A 277 -2.24 -4.82 7.25
CA GLU A 277 -2.36 -6.26 7.10
C GLU A 277 -1.67 -7.02 8.24
N PHE A 278 -2.35 -8.06 8.72
CA PHE A 278 -1.82 -8.93 9.77
C PHE A 278 -2.23 -10.39 9.58
N ILE A 279 -1.47 -11.26 10.24
CA ILE A 279 -1.69 -12.70 10.33
C ILE A 279 -2.04 -13.06 11.77
N GLU A 280 -3.12 -13.84 11.96
CA GLU A 280 -3.45 -14.49 13.24
C GLU A 280 -2.84 -15.88 13.24
N THR A 281 -2.02 -16.19 14.24
CA THR A 281 -1.37 -17.50 14.40
C THR A 281 -2.14 -18.41 15.34
N ALA A 282 -1.90 -19.71 15.29
CA ALA A 282 -2.59 -20.69 16.11
C ALA A 282 -2.31 -20.55 17.62
N ASP A 283 -1.20 -19.92 18.00
CA ASP A 283 -0.84 -19.59 19.38
C ASP A 283 -1.40 -18.22 19.86
N GLY A 284 -2.20 -17.56 19.00
CA GLY A 284 -2.92 -16.34 19.33
C GLY A 284 -2.12 -15.04 19.11
N ARG A 285 -0.96 -15.08 18.45
CA ARG A 285 -0.24 -13.87 18.04
C ARG A 285 -0.99 -13.17 16.91
N VAL A 286 -0.93 -11.84 16.91
CA VAL A 286 -1.39 -10.98 15.81
C VAL A 286 -0.18 -10.29 15.21
N VAL A 287 0.33 -10.83 14.12
CA VAL A 287 1.59 -10.42 13.50
C VAL A 287 1.31 -9.45 12.36
N THR A 288 1.59 -8.17 12.58
CA THR A 288 1.42 -7.11 11.57
C THR A 288 2.60 -7.09 10.62
N TYR A 289 2.37 -7.15 9.31
CA TYR A 289 3.45 -7.30 8.33
C TYR A 289 3.45 -6.30 7.18
N ASP A 290 2.34 -5.53 7.01
CA ASP A 290 2.24 -4.54 5.94
C ASP A 290 1.34 -3.36 6.32
N VAL A 291 1.75 -2.15 5.90
CA VAL A 291 0.98 -0.91 6.00
C VAL A 291 0.92 -0.29 4.61
N ASN A 292 -0.24 -0.33 3.99
CA ASN A 292 -0.46 0.18 2.64
C ASN A 292 -1.11 1.56 2.73
N THR A 293 -0.43 2.59 2.26
CA THR A 293 -0.95 3.97 2.23
C THR A 293 -1.50 4.36 0.86
N ASN A 294 -1.24 3.54 -0.15
CA ASN A 294 -1.92 3.54 -1.43
C ASN A 294 -2.96 2.41 -1.48
N THR A 295 -4.11 2.64 -0.85
CA THR A 295 -5.18 1.66 -0.77
C THR A 295 -5.90 1.50 -2.11
N ASN A 296 -6.25 0.25 -2.45
CA ASN A 296 -7.11 -0.08 -3.57
C ASN A 296 -8.25 -0.97 -3.07
N TYR A 297 -9.38 -0.93 -3.73
CA TYR A 297 -10.63 -1.50 -3.26
C TYR A 297 -11.21 -2.47 -4.27
N ASN A 298 -11.83 -3.55 -3.77
CA ASN A 298 -12.46 -4.57 -4.58
C ASN A 298 -13.95 -4.26 -4.74
N ALA A 299 -14.46 -4.22 -5.97
CA ALA A 299 -15.84 -3.84 -6.28
C ALA A 299 -16.90 -4.72 -5.57
N GLN A 300 -16.62 -6.02 -5.37
CA GLN A 300 -17.55 -6.91 -4.65
C GLN A 300 -17.59 -6.62 -3.15
N ILE A 301 -16.42 -6.35 -2.54
CA ILE A 301 -16.33 -5.92 -1.14
C ILE A 301 -17.08 -4.61 -0.97
N GLU A 302 -16.83 -3.64 -1.85
CA GLU A 302 -17.47 -2.32 -1.79
C GLU A 302 -19.01 -2.40 -1.90
N ALA A 303 -19.55 -3.33 -2.70
CA ALA A 303 -20.97 -3.55 -2.86
C ALA A 303 -21.65 -4.11 -1.59
N SER A 304 -20.90 -4.80 -0.73
CA SER A 304 -21.41 -5.45 0.50
C SER A 304 -20.94 -4.79 1.79
N ALA A 305 -19.92 -3.92 1.72
CA ALA A 305 -19.38 -3.24 2.87
C ALA A 305 -20.41 -2.28 3.51
N PRO A 306 -20.41 -2.13 4.84
CA PRO A 306 -21.32 -1.22 5.54
C PRO A 306 -21.10 0.25 5.16
N ARG A 307 -19.90 0.59 4.71
CA ARG A 307 -19.50 1.90 4.18
C ARG A 307 -18.43 1.69 3.12
N SER A 308 -18.56 2.37 1.99
CA SER A 308 -17.57 2.33 0.91
C SER A 308 -16.23 2.95 1.34
N GLY A 309 -15.11 2.29 1.06
CA GLY A 309 -13.78 2.84 1.28
C GLY A 309 -13.50 4.08 0.44
N PRO A 310 -13.67 4.06 -0.89
CA PRO A 310 -13.56 5.26 -1.74
C PRO A 310 -14.53 6.37 -1.32
N GLY A 311 -15.78 6.03 -0.94
CA GLY A 311 -16.76 6.99 -0.42
C GLY A 311 -16.29 7.65 0.88
N ALA A 312 -15.77 6.87 1.83
CA ALA A 312 -15.24 7.39 3.08
C ALA A 312 -14.03 8.33 2.87
N ILE A 313 -13.18 8.04 1.87
CA ILE A 313 -12.07 8.92 1.49
C ILE A 313 -12.61 10.22 0.90
N ALA A 314 -13.60 10.15 0.00
CA ALA A 314 -14.20 11.33 -0.59
C ALA A 314 -14.83 12.25 0.48
N ASP A 315 -15.60 11.67 1.43
CA ASP A 315 -16.19 12.38 2.56
C ASP A 315 -15.13 13.05 3.45
N TYR A 316 -14.07 12.29 3.78
CA TYR A 316 -12.98 12.79 4.60
C TYR A 316 -12.24 13.96 3.96
N LEU A 317 -11.89 13.85 2.69
CA LEU A 317 -11.21 14.90 1.94
C LEU A 317 -12.11 16.12 1.73
N ALA A 318 -13.42 15.90 1.51
CA ALA A 318 -14.40 16.97 1.43
C ALA A 318 -14.49 17.78 2.72
N ALA A 319 -14.51 17.10 3.88
CA ALA A 319 -14.51 17.75 5.18
C ALA A 319 -13.26 18.62 5.38
N LEU A 320 -12.08 18.06 5.07
CA LEU A 320 -10.82 18.83 5.13
C LEU A 320 -10.81 20.04 4.21
N LEU A 321 -11.36 19.91 2.99
CA LEU A 321 -11.44 21.02 2.05
C LEU A 321 -12.36 22.11 2.58
N ALA A 322 -13.53 21.74 3.13
CA ALA A 322 -14.49 22.67 3.70
C ALA A 322 -13.94 23.41 4.94
N ASP A 323 -13.17 22.71 5.77
CA ASP A 323 -12.54 23.31 6.95
C ASP A 323 -11.42 24.27 6.59
N ALA A 324 -10.60 23.93 5.59
CA ALA A 324 -9.50 24.77 5.15
C ALA A 324 -9.98 25.99 4.33
N TYR A 325 -11.11 25.88 3.63
CA TYR A 325 -11.65 26.89 2.72
C TYR A 325 -13.15 27.13 2.95
N PRO A 326 -13.55 27.71 4.08
CA PRO A 326 -14.97 27.83 4.47
C PRO A 326 -15.83 28.68 3.53
N SER A 327 -15.23 29.50 2.66
CA SER A 327 -15.93 30.39 1.72
C SER A 327 -16.12 29.75 0.33
N ALA A 328 -15.71 28.53 0.10
CA ALA A 328 -15.75 27.83 -1.20
C ALA A 328 -17.09 27.10 -1.49
N ARG A 329 -18.18 27.47 -0.84
CA ARG A 329 -19.54 26.93 -1.07
C ARG A 329 -20.32 27.77 -2.07
#